data_7fabbdaf9dd07a05d6cd44aceaceebc0
#
_entry.id   7fabbdaf9dd07a05d6cd44aceaceebc0
#
_cell.length_a   1.000
_cell.length_b   1.000
_cell.length_c   1.000
_cell.angle_alpha   90.00
_cell.angle_beta   90.00
_cell.angle_gamma   90.00
#
_symmetry.space_group_name_H-M   'P 1'
#
loop_
_entity.id
_entity.type
_entity.pdbx_description
1 polymer ?
#
loop_
_entity_poly.entity_id
_entity_poly.type
_entity_poly.pdbx_seq_one_letter_code
_entity_poly.pdbx_strand_id
1 'polypeptide(L)'
;MQHLNRLLFLVLIIASLFGATTAQRGAEIPARANAGTTTRTVAAQYDDPYSDFRNARYSNAGLLNERDEIKLGTQLHREVTKKYNLTDAGLDRVDRIGQRCARASLRPNLVYKFHVIQDREINGFSLPGGHVYVTTALVRLANENELGAVLCHEVGHLVARHSLRTLKKSKEYDDIANSLGELTGVAGSIAHDLGVSLGQIVGAGMLTIHSRDEEREADFLGVRAMPRAGLDPQGMITMFQKLLRIEERDSDLLGSLFSDHPDAQERIENTRYEIARMRRR
;
A
#
# COMPACT_ATOMS: atom_id res chain seq x y z
N MET A 1 -26.47 5.65 24.60
CA MET A 1 -27.20 5.09 23.46
C MET A 1 -26.44 5.35 22.16
N GLN A 2 -25.23 4.77 21.99
CA GLN A 2 -24.39 4.91 20.77
C GLN A 2 -23.63 3.62 20.42
N HIS A 3 -24.19 2.44 20.76
CA HIS A 3 -23.56 1.13 20.50
C HIS A 3 -24.44 0.18 19.68
N LEU A 4 -25.35 0.66 18.83
CA LEU A 4 -26.30 -0.23 18.16
C LEU A 4 -26.34 -0.12 16.63
N ASN A 5 -25.27 0.34 15.96
CA ASN A 5 -25.28 0.45 14.49
C ASN A 5 -24.05 -0.16 13.77
N ARG A 6 -23.41 -1.17 14.38
CA ARG A 6 -22.29 -1.90 13.76
C ARG A 6 -22.55 -3.39 13.46
N LEU A 7 -23.82 -3.81 13.41
CA LEU A 7 -24.16 -5.23 13.20
C LEU A 7 -25.23 -5.40 12.12
N LEU A 8 -24.92 -5.09 10.86
CA LEU A 8 -25.75 -5.55 9.72
C LEU A 8 -25.04 -5.36 8.38
N PHE A 9 -23.91 -6.03 8.15
CA PHE A 9 -23.42 -6.38 6.81
C PHE A 9 -22.43 -7.54 6.93
N LEU A 10 -22.92 -8.63 7.49
CA LEU A 10 -22.25 -9.94 7.34
C LEU A 10 -23.36 -10.94 7.08
N VAL A 11 -23.15 -11.83 6.14
CA VAL A 11 -23.98 -12.95 5.66
C VAL A 11 -24.55 -12.70 4.27
N LEU A 12 -23.83 -13.21 3.28
CA LEU A 12 -24.32 -14.14 2.25
C LEU A 12 -23.22 -14.39 1.19
N ILE A 13 -22.46 -15.47 1.33
CA ILE A 13 -22.12 -16.39 0.23
C ILE A 13 -21.86 -17.77 0.84
N ILE A 14 -22.78 -18.54 0.69
CA ILE A 14 -23.21 -19.92 0.58
C ILE A 14 -22.09 -20.89 0.16
N ALA A 15 -22.04 -21.93 0.96
CA ALA A 15 -21.43 -23.22 0.68
C ALA A 15 -22.14 -23.96 -0.46
N SER A 16 -21.36 -24.64 -1.30
CA SER A 16 -21.74 -25.82 -2.06
C SER A 16 -20.42 -26.44 -2.57
N LEU A 17 -20.10 -27.63 -2.49
CA LEU A 17 -20.70 -28.93 -2.24
C LEU A 17 -19.59 -29.96 -2.26
N PHE A 18 -19.69 -30.86 -1.36
CA PHE A 18 -18.99 -32.14 -1.25
C PHE A 18 -18.93 -32.96 -2.56
N GLY A 19 -17.83 -33.68 -2.73
CA GLY A 19 -17.71 -34.81 -3.63
C GLY A 19 -16.53 -35.70 -3.23
N ALA A 20 -16.75 -36.57 -2.25
CA ALA A 20 -15.82 -37.63 -1.91
C ALA A 20 -16.01 -38.81 -2.89
N THR A 21 -14.93 -39.34 -3.44
CA THR A 21 -14.87 -40.75 -3.87
C THR A 21 -13.47 -41.30 -3.60
N THR A 22 -13.48 -42.25 -2.69
CA THR A 22 -12.42 -43.20 -2.40
C THR A 22 -12.25 -44.20 -3.56
N ALA A 23 -11.01 -44.45 -3.98
CA ALA A 23 -10.62 -45.71 -4.61
C ALA A 23 -9.16 -46.03 -4.27
N GLN A 24 -9.01 -46.96 -3.33
CA GLN A 24 -7.80 -47.73 -3.14
C GLN A 24 -7.58 -48.65 -4.34
N ARG A 25 -6.38 -48.70 -4.90
CA ARG A 25 -5.77 -49.92 -5.48
C ARG A 25 -4.26 -49.83 -5.35
N GLY A 26 -3.72 -50.82 -4.65
CA GLY A 26 -2.30 -51.05 -4.55
C GLY A 26 -1.76 -51.62 -5.87
N ALA A 27 -0.50 -51.38 -6.13
CA ALA A 27 0.36 -52.16 -7.01
C ALA A 27 1.82 -51.88 -6.65
N GLU A 28 2.45 -52.90 -6.16
CA GLU A 28 3.78 -53.44 -6.29
C GLU A 28 4.95 -52.53 -6.69
N ILE A 29 6.00 -52.64 -5.86
CA ILE A 29 7.36 -52.13 -6.06
C ILE A 29 8.14 -53.14 -6.93
N PRO A 30 8.84 -52.70 -7.97
CA PRO A 30 10.04 -53.41 -8.42
C PRO A 30 11.30 -52.64 -7.94
N ALA A 31 12.19 -53.39 -7.34
CA ALA A 31 13.51 -52.98 -6.94
C ALA A 31 14.53 -52.97 -8.09
N ARG A 32 15.52 -52.07 -7.93
CA ARG A 32 16.86 -52.00 -8.54
C ARG A 32 17.02 -51.46 -9.95
N ALA A 33 17.68 -50.29 -10.02
CA ALA A 33 18.94 -50.15 -10.77
C ALA A 33 19.69 -48.87 -10.38
N ASN A 34 20.89 -49.05 -9.90
CA ASN A 34 22.13 -48.25 -9.95
C ASN A 34 22.16 -46.76 -10.18
N ALA A 35 22.69 -46.10 -9.15
CA ALA A 35 23.84 -45.17 -9.13
C ALA A 35 24.13 -44.39 -10.44
N GLY A 36 23.80 -43.15 -10.37
CA GLY A 36 24.34 -42.02 -11.12
C GLY A 36 24.00 -40.77 -10.33
N THR A 37 24.85 -40.46 -9.33
CA THR A 37 24.69 -39.30 -8.47
C THR A 37 25.01 -38.03 -9.27
N THR A 38 24.05 -37.56 -10.04
CA THR A 38 24.05 -36.17 -10.42
C THR A 38 23.13 -35.46 -9.44
N THR A 39 23.70 -34.87 -8.43
CA THR A 39 23.04 -33.93 -7.54
C THR A 39 22.64 -32.72 -8.40
N ARG A 40 21.59 -32.86 -9.17
CA ARG A 40 20.90 -31.76 -9.78
C ARG A 40 20.16 -31.10 -8.61
N THR A 41 20.81 -30.09 -8.00
CA THR A 41 20.14 -29.16 -7.11
C THR A 41 18.97 -28.63 -7.90
N VAL A 42 17.78 -29.18 -7.64
CA VAL A 42 16.52 -28.55 -8.03
C VAL A 42 16.43 -27.31 -7.13
N ALA A 43 17.13 -26.24 -7.52
CA ALA A 43 16.73 -24.92 -7.11
C ALA A 43 15.29 -24.83 -7.62
N ALA A 44 14.33 -24.95 -6.70
CA ALA A 44 12.96 -24.62 -6.98
C ALA A 44 13.03 -23.27 -7.72
N GLN A 45 12.56 -23.27 -8.95
CA GLN A 45 12.50 -22.07 -9.77
C GLN A 45 11.42 -21.22 -9.11
N TYR A 46 11.84 -20.45 -8.10
CA TYR A 46 10.97 -19.50 -7.43
C TYR A 46 10.68 -18.46 -8.50
N ASP A 47 9.46 -18.44 -9.00
CA ASP A 47 9.04 -17.41 -9.94
C ASP A 47 9.30 -16.05 -9.29
N ASP A 48 9.93 -15.14 -10.04
CA ASP A 48 10.23 -13.81 -9.55
C ASP A 48 8.92 -13.08 -9.21
N PRO A 49 8.60 -12.85 -7.91
CA PRO A 49 7.32 -12.26 -7.51
C PRO A 49 7.14 -10.84 -8.02
N TYR A 50 8.20 -10.23 -8.54
CA TYR A 50 8.23 -8.87 -9.04
C TYR A 50 8.52 -8.77 -10.54
N SER A 51 8.39 -9.88 -11.29
CA SER A 51 8.66 -9.94 -12.74
C SER A 51 7.93 -8.85 -13.51
N ASP A 52 6.67 -8.61 -13.18
CA ASP A 52 5.78 -7.67 -13.85
C ASP A 52 6.19 -6.20 -13.64
N PHE A 53 6.82 -5.90 -12.50
CA PHE A 53 7.18 -4.53 -12.11
C PHE A 53 8.60 -4.14 -12.52
N ARG A 54 9.47 -5.08 -12.87
CA ARG A 54 10.89 -4.79 -13.15
C ARG A 54 11.10 -3.86 -14.33
N ASN A 55 10.23 -3.93 -15.33
CA ASN A 55 10.26 -3.13 -16.55
C ASN A 55 9.04 -2.22 -16.68
N ALA A 56 8.23 -2.09 -15.63
CA ALA A 56 7.05 -1.25 -15.64
C ALA A 56 7.43 0.22 -15.91
N ARG A 57 6.65 0.85 -16.78
CA ARG A 57 6.76 2.28 -17.08
C ARG A 57 5.62 3.00 -16.39
N TYR A 58 5.95 3.85 -15.43
CA TYR A 58 4.97 4.63 -14.67
C TYR A 58 4.54 5.86 -15.47
N SER A 59 3.62 5.65 -16.42
CA SER A 59 3.09 6.70 -17.29
C SER A 59 1.73 7.21 -16.82
N ASN A 60 1.32 8.38 -17.31
CA ASN A 60 0.02 8.98 -17.03
C ASN A 60 -1.11 8.44 -17.93
N ALA A 61 -0.87 7.39 -18.73
CA ALA A 61 -1.80 6.94 -19.76
C ALA A 61 -3.23 6.77 -19.20
N GLY A 62 -4.13 7.65 -19.62
CA GLY A 62 -5.52 7.65 -19.21
C GLY A 62 -5.82 8.03 -17.76
N LEU A 63 -4.87 8.62 -17.03
CA LEU A 63 -5.04 9.20 -15.68
C LEU A 63 -4.94 10.73 -15.77
N LEU A 64 -5.28 11.41 -14.66
CA LEU A 64 -5.04 12.85 -14.52
C LEU A 64 -3.58 13.19 -14.82
N ASN A 65 -3.34 14.31 -15.49
CA ASN A 65 -1.99 14.87 -15.59
C ASN A 65 -1.49 15.30 -14.19
N GLU A 66 -0.20 15.56 -14.05
CA GLU A 66 0.40 15.85 -12.74
C GLU A 66 -0.16 17.12 -12.09
N ARG A 67 -0.48 18.15 -12.88
CA ARG A 67 -1.08 19.40 -12.38
C ARG A 67 -2.45 19.15 -11.75
N ASP A 68 -3.29 18.37 -12.40
CA ASP A 68 -4.64 18.07 -11.92
C ASP A 68 -4.61 17.03 -10.78
N GLU A 69 -3.65 16.10 -10.79
CA GLU A 69 -3.34 15.22 -9.66
C GLU A 69 -3.00 16.04 -8.39
N ILE A 70 -2.16 17.08 -8.50
CA ILE A 70 -1.79 17.97 -7.39
C ILE A 70 -2.99 18.77 -6.89
N LYS A 71 -3.85 19.28 -7.81
CA LYS A 71 -5.09 19.97 -7.42
C LYS A 71 -6.01 19.05 -6.62
N LEU A 72 -6.25 17.83 -7.14
CA LEU A 72 -7.04 16.81 -6.46
C LEU A 72 -6.47 16.50 -5.07
N GLY A 73 -5.16 16.26 -4.98
CA GLY A 73 -4.50 15.99 -3.71
C GLY A 73 -4.66 17.12 -2.70
N THR A 74 -4.60 18.37 -3.15
CA THR A 74 -4.83 19.53 -2.29
C THR A 74 -6.26 19.57 -1.74
N GLN A 75 -7.25 19.18 -2.54
CA GLN A 75 -8.65 19.13 -2.10
C GLN A 75 -8.89 17.96 -1.15
N LEU A 76 -8.37 16.78 -1.47
CA LEU A 76 -8.42 15.60 -0.59
C LEU A 76 -7.75 15.89 0.76
N HIS A 77 -6.62 16.60 0.77
CA HIS A 77 -5.96 17.00 2.00
C HIS A 77 -6.87 17.88 2.89
N ARG A 78 -7.65 18.79 2.30
CA ARG A 78 -8.63 19.59 3.07
C ARG A 78 -9.68 18.71 3.74
N GLU A 79 -10.15 17.66 3.04
CA GLU A 79 -11.11 16.70 3.63
C GLU A 79 -10.47 15.86 4.73
N VAL A 80 -9.21 15.45 4.57
CA VAL A 80 -8.45 14.76 5.63
C VAL A 80 -8.34 15.64 6.88
N THR A 81 -8.03 16.93 6.72
CA THR A 81 -7.91 17.85 7.87
C THR A 81 -9.23 18.14 8.59
N LYS A 82 -10.37 17.89 7.96
CA LYS A 82 -11.69 17.93 8.63
C LYS A 82 -11.95 16.66 9.46
N LYS A 83 -11.41 15.51 9.00
CA LYS A 83 -11.65 14.19 9.62
C LYS A 83 -10.65 13.87 10.71
N TYR A 84 -9.37 14.27 10.54
CA TYR A 84 -8.27 13.90 11.41
C TYR A 84 -7.54 15.11 11.99
N ASN A 85 -7.07 14.98 13.21
CA ASN A 85 -6.24 16.00 13.86
C ASN A 85 -4.77 15.81 13.45
N LEU A 86 -4.20 16.76 12.72
CA LEU A 86 -2.78 16.79 12.42
C LEU A 86 -1.97 17.31 13.60
N THR A 87 -0.73 16.86 13.71
CA THR A 87 0.18 17.26 14.80
C THR A 87 1.63 17.31 14.30
N ASP A 88 2.44 18.17 14.92
CA ASP A 88 3.89 18.23 14.65
C ASP A 88 4.69 17.20 15.45
N ALA A 89 4.03 16.40 16.30
CA ALA A 89 4.68 15.39 17.12
C ALA A 89 5.37 14.30 16.25
N GLY A 90 6.70 14.42 16.08
CA GLY A 90 7.52 13.53 15.26
C GLY A 90 7.55 13.90 13.78
N LEU A 91 6.96 15.01 13.36
CA LEU A 91 6.91 15.46 11.97
C LEU A 91 8.31 15.66 11.38
N ASP A 92 9.24 16.28 12.10
CA ASP A 92 10.63 16.49 11.63
C ASP A 92 11.31 15.16 11.26
N ARG A 93 11.09 14.10 12.05
CA ARG A 93 11.62 12.77 11.78
C ARG A 93 10.96 12.17 10.55
N VAL A 94 9.64 12.26 10.45
CA VAL A 94 8.83 11.73 9.34
C VAL A 94 9.21 12.43 8.05
N ASP A 95 9.25 13.76 8.03
CA ASP A 95 9.62 14.54 6.85
C ASP A 95 11.05 14.26 6.41
N ARG A 96 12.01 14.30 7.32
CA ARG A 96 13.44 14.01 7.01
C ARG A 96 13.61 12.64 6.34
N ILE A 97 12.97 11.59 6.85
CA ILE A 97 13.06 10.23 6.29
C ILE A 97 12.25 10.17 4.99
N GLY A 98 11.04 10.69 4.97
CA GLY A 98 10.16 10.69 3.81
C GLY A 98 10.75 11.41 2.60
N GLN A 99 11.39 12.57 2.81
CA GLN A 99 12.07 13.30 1.74
C GLN A 99 13.25 12.51 1.16
N ARG A 100 13.92 11.66 1.94
CA ARG A 100 14.95 10.74 1.43
C ARG A 100 14.32 9.68 0.52
N CYS A 101 13.19 9.07 0.92
CA CYS A 101 12.42 8.15 0.08
C CYS A 101 11.93 8.81 -1.21
N ALA A 102 11.37 10.02 -1.11
CA ALA A 102 10.89 10.80 -2.24
C ALA A 102 11.98 11.05 -3.29
N ARG A 103 13.14 11.54 -2.87
CA ARG A 103 14.31 11.76 -3.77
C ARG A 103 14.85 10.46 -4.37
N ALA A 104 14.75 9.34 -3.67
CA ALA A 104 15.19 8.02 -4.14
C ALA A 104 14.16 7.32 -5.05
N SER A 105 12.94 7.88 -5.17
CA SER A 105 11.83 7.31 -5.93
C SER A 105 11.98 7.50 -7.44
N LEU A 106 11.04 6.94 -8.21
CA LEU A 106 10.94 7.15 -9.65
C LEU A 106 10.17 8.42 -10.07
N ARG A 107 9.68 9.20 -9.09
CA ARG A 107 9.06 10.53 -9.31
C ARG A 107 9.67 11.58 -8.37
N PRO A 108 11.00 11.84 -8.42
CA PRO A 108 11.67 12.72 -7.46
C PRO A 108 11.28 14.19 -7.61
N ASN A 109 10.67 14.59 -8.72
CA ASN A 109 10.26 15.97 -8.99
C ASN A 109 8.86 16.30 -8.45
N LEU A 110 8.06 15.31 -8.06
CA LEU A 110 6.80 15.55 -7.37
C LEU A 110 7.09 16.16 -5.99
N VAL A 111 6.33 17.17 -5.59
CA VAL A 111 6.45 17.77 -4.26
C VAL A 111 5.74 16.87 -3.24
N TYR A 112 6.51 16.16 -2.43
CA TYR A 112 5.97 15.32 -1.36
C TYR A 112 5.76 16.11 -0.07
N LYS A 113 4.64 15.87 0.59
CA LYS A 113 4.25 16.51 1.85
C LYS A 113 3.90 15.41 2.86
N PHE A 114 4.65 15.37 3.94
CA PHE A 114 4.46 14.38 4.99
C PHE A 114 3.67 14.98 6.14
N HIS A 115 2.76 14.20 6.70
CA HIS A 115 1.85 14.62 7.76
C HIS A 115 1.81 13.58 8.87
N VAL A 116 1.65 14.03 10.11
CA VAL A 116 1.40 13.14 11.24
C VAL A 116 -0.01 13.36 11.75
N ILE A 117 -0.78 12.29 11.87
CA ILE A 117 -2.12 12.27 12.43
C ILE A 117 -2.01 11.86 13.90
N GLN A 118 -2.67 12.61 14.79
CA GLN A 118 -2.76 12.25 16.19
C GLN A 118 -3.75 11.10 16.36
N ASP A 119 -3.25 9.87 16.33
CA ASP A 119 -4.05 8.67 16.50
C ASP A 119 -3.29 7.59 17.28
N ARG A 120 -4.06 6.73 17.99
CA ARG A 120 -3.55 5.55 18.70
C ARG A 120 -3.45 4.32 17.80
N GLU A 121 -4.19 4.28 16.71
CA GLU A 121 -4.11 3.22 15.73
C GLU A 121 -2.83 3.36 14.92
N ILE A 122 -2.19 2.23 14.63
CA ILE A 122 -0.97 2.17 13.82
C ILE A 122 -1.40 2.17 12.36
N ASN A 123 -1.16 3.28 11.66
CA ASN A 123 -1.55 3.38 10.25
C ASN A 123 -0.64 4.36 9.47
N GLY A 124 -0.60 4.15 8.14
CA GLY A 124 -0.02 5.05 7.16
C GLY A 124 -0.80 4.95 5.86
N PHE A 125 -0.91 6.04 5.12
CA PHE A 125 -1.54 6.05 3.81
C PHE A 125 -1.07 7.25 2.98
N SER A 126 -1.29 7.16 1.67
CA SER A 126 -0.98 8.25 0.75
C SER A 126 -2.16 8.63 -0.14
N LEU A 127 -2.20 9.90 -0.52
CA LEU A 127 -3.21 10.46 -1.42
C LEU A 127 -2.54 11.09 -2.64
N PRO A 128 -3.23 11.16 -3.78
CA PRO A 128 -2.71 11.81 -4.99
C PRO A 128 -2.08 13.17 -4.71
N GLY A 129 -1.17 13.61 -5.57
CA GLY A 129 -0.53 14.93 -5.44
C GLY A 129 0.58 15.02 -4.40
N GLY A 130 1.06 13.87 -3.88
CA GLY A 130 2.25 13.81 -3.04
C GLY A 130 2.01 13.86 -1.54
N HIS A 131 0.78 13.72 -1.06
CA HIS A 131 0.48 13.74 0.36
C HIS A 131 0.63 12.34 0.98
N VAL A 132 1.42 12.23 2.07
CA VAL A 132 1.67 11.01 2.84
C VAL A 132 1.34 11.27 4.31
N TYR A 133 0.61 10.36 4.92
CA TYR A 133 0.15 10.45 6.30
C TYR A 133 0.63 9.24 7.09
N VAL A 134 1.05 9.47 8.32
CA VAL A 134 1.35 8.42 9.30
C VAL A 134 0.78 8.82 10.67
N THR A 135 0.41 7.84 11.47
CA THR A 135 -0.12 8.11 12.81
C THR A 135 0.99 8.28 13.84
N THR A 136 0.70 8.99 14.92
CA THR A 136 1.62 9.11 16.08
C THR A 136 1.96 7.76 16.68
N ALA A 137 1.05 6.78 16.63
CA ALA A 137 1.30 5.41 17.10
C ALA A 137 2.36 4.71 16.24
N LEU A 138 2.26 4.82 14.90
CA LEU A 138 3.26 4.28 13.99
C LEU A 138 4.63 4.94 14.20
N VAL A 139 4.68 6.27 14.32
CA VAL A 139 5.92 7.04 14.53
C VAL A 139 6.63 6.61 15.82
N ARG A 140 5.87 6.34 16.88
CA ARG A 140 6.43 5.83 18.17
C ARG A 140 6.89 4.38 18.10
N LEU A 141 6.16 3.54 17.36
CA LEU A 141 6.43 2.10 17.25
C LEU A 141 7.70 1.81 16.44
N ALA A 142 7.87 2.51 15.32
CA ALA A 142 8.87 2.18 14.31
C ALA A 142 10.24 2.78 14.64
N ASN A 143 11.34 2.02 14.44
CA ASN A 143 12.68 2.58 14.37
C ASN A 143 12.90 3.32 13.03
N GLU A 144 14.10 3.87 12.78
CA GLU A 144 14.37 4.69 11.58
C GLU A 144 14.18 3.90 10.28
N ASN A 145 14.68 2.66 10.20
CA ASN A 145 14.56 1.83 9.01
C ASN A 145 13.13 1.31 8.80
N GLU A 146 12.42 0.98 9.88
CA GLU A 146 11.02 0.56 9.84
C GLU A 146 10.09 1.70 9.41
N LEU A 147 10.27 2.90 9.98
CA LEU A 147 9.53 4.09 9.54
C LEU A 147 9.86 4.43 8.08
N GLY A 148 11.12 4.32 7.71
CA GLY A 148 11.56 4.50 6.35
C GLY A 148 10.96 3.49 5.39
N ALA A 149 10.78 2.25 5.81
CA ALA A 149 10.11 1.22 5.00
C ALA A 149 8.66 1.61 4.70
N VAL A 150 7.89 2.03 5.72
CA VAL A 150 6.51 2.51 5.52
C VAL A 150 6.48 3.73 4.62
N LEU A 151 7.31 4.73 4.87
CA LEU A 151 7.33 5.97 4.07
C LEU A 151 7.76 5.71 2.62
N CYS A 152 8.75 4.84 2.37
CA CYS A 152 9.14 4.48 1.01
C CYS A 152 8.06 3.64 0.30
N HIS A 153 7.29 2.82 1.03
CA HIS A 153 6.14 2.08 0.52
C HIS A 153 5.03 3.05 0.09
N GLU A 154 4.66 4.03 0.94
CA GLU A 154 3.67 5.05 0.61
C GLU A 154 4.09 5.90 -0.60
N VAL A 155 5.37 6.25 -0.68
CA VAL A 155 5.94 6.88 -1.88
C VAL A 155 5.82 5.95 -3.10
N GLY A 156 5.94 4.63 -2.92
CA GLY A 156 5.71 3.62 -3.95
C GLY A 156 4.29 3.70 -4.52
N HIS A 157 3.26 3.80 -3.67
CA HIS A 157 1.87 3.99 -4.08
C HIS A 157 1.68 5.27 -4.91
N LEU A 158 2.33 6.37 -4.51
CA LEU A 158 2.29 7.64 -5.27
C LEU A 158 3.01 7.55 -6.62
N VAL A 159 4.14 6.84 -6.69
CA VAL A 159 4.86 6.58 -7.95
C VAL A 159 3.99 5.78 -8.91
N ALA A 160 3.38 4.71 -8.44
CA ALA A 160 2.49 3.84 -9.23
C ALA A 160 1.10 4.46 -9.44
N ARG A 161 0.75 5.54 -8.73
CA ARG A 161 -0.55 6.24 -8.80
C ARG A 161 -1.74 5.34 -8.48
N HIS A 162 -1.60 4.45 -7.49
CA HIS A 162 -2.62 3.47 -7.15
C HIS A 162 -3.97 4.12 -6.83
N SER A 163 -3.99 5.14 -5.99
CA SER A 163 -5.23 5.87 -5.63
C SER A 163 -5.92 6.48 -6.86
N LEU A 164 -5.17 6.98 -7.86
CA LEU A 164 -5.77 7.46 -9.12
C LEU A 164 -6.30 6.33 -9.98
N ARG A 165 -5.63 5.17 -10.00
CA ARG A 165 -6.12 3.98 -10.72
C ARG A 165 -7.42 3.47 -10.09
N THR A 166 -7.49 3.48 -8.75
CA THR A 166 -8.71 3.12 -8.01
C THR A 166 -9.83 4.12 -8.29
N LEU A 167 -9.54 5.42 -8.21
CA LEU A 167 -10.51 6.46 -8.52
C LEU A 167 -11.04 6.35 -9.95
N LYS A 168 -10.18 6.06 -10.93
CA LYS A 168 -10.59 5.89 -12.33
C LYS A 168 -11.59 4.75 -12.55
N LYS A 169 -11.61 3.75 -11.67
CA LYS A 169 -12.59 2.67 -11.72
C LYS A 169 -13.94 3.06 -11.10
N SER A 170 -14.00 4.17 -10.38
CA SER A 170 -15.23 4.69 -9.77
C SER A 170 -16.06 5.47 -10.80
N LYS A 171 -17.36 5.59 -10.52
CA LYS A 171 -18.28 6.37 -11.38
C LYS A 171 -18.03 7.87 -11.30
N GLU A 172 -17.41 8.31 -10.21
CA GLU A 172 -17.16 9.71 -9.90
C GLU A 172 -15.94 10.27 -10.63
N TYR A 173 -15.12 9.42 -11.28
CA TYR A 173 -13.85 9.85 -11.88
C TYR A 173 -14.01 10.95 -12.93
N ASP A 174 -14.94 10.77 -13.87
CA ASP A 174 -15.13 11.72 -14.97
C ASP A 174 -15.67 13.06 -14.45
N ASP A 175 -16.57 13.04 -13.46
CA ASP A 175 -17.12 14.25 -12.83
C ASP A 175 -16.01 15.01 -12.08
N ILE A 176 -15.17 14.31 -11.34
CA ILE A 176 -14.03 14.89 -10.64
C ILE A 176 -13.01 15.45 -11.63
N ALA A 177 -12.69 14.72 -12.70
CA ALA A 177 -11.73 15.15 -13.72
C ALA A 177 -12.21 16.41 -14.44
N ASN A 178 -13.49 16.46 -14.82
CA ASN A 178 -14.11 17.62 -15.45
C ASN A 178 -14.12 18.84 -14.51
N SER A 179 -14.53 18.64 -13.26
CA SER A 179 -14.57 19.71 -12.25
C SER A 179 -13.19 20.29 -11.95
N LEU A 180 -12.14 19.48 -11.99
CA LEU A 180 -10.75 19.95 -11.83
C LEU A 180 -10.28 20.80 -13.01
N GLY A 181 -10.76 20.50 -14.23
CA GLY A 181 -10.52 21.29 -15.45
C GLY A 181 -11.21 22.65 -15.40
N GLU A 182 -12.44 22.70 -14.87
CA GLU A 182 -13.29 23.91 -14.82
C GLU A 182 -12.94 24.88 -13.67
N LEU A 183 -12.18 24.45 -12.67
CA LEU A 183 -11.76 25.29 -11.51
C LEU A 183 -10.97 26.57 -11.88
N THR A 184 -10.81 26.84 -13.16
CA THR A 184 -10.19 28.07 -13.67
C THR A 184 -11.17 29.24 -13.81
N GLY A 185 -12.51 29.06 -13.62
CA GLY A 185 -13.44 30.14 -13.95
C GLY A 185 -14.82 30.18 -13.30
N VAL A 186 -15.34 29.12 -12.69
CA VAL A 186 -16.71 29.11 -12.15
C VAL A 186 -16.72 28.66 -10.70
N ALA A 187 -16.89 29.59 -9.80
CA ALA A 187 -16.90 29.37 -8.37
C ALA A 187 -18.33 29.06 -7.84
N GLY A 188 -18.46 28.22 -6.86
CA GLY A 188 -19.59 28.10 -5.97
C GLY A 188 -20.24 26.71 -5.92
N SER A 189 -21.13 26.36 -6.85
CA SER A 189 -21.88 25.09 -6.78
C SER A 189 -21.02 23.89 -7.13
N ILE A 190 -20.23 23.95 -8.20
CA ILE A 190 -19.34 22.85 -8.63
C ILE A 190 -18.28 22.55 -7.57
N ALA A 191 -17.72 23.58 -6.95
CA ALA A 191 -16.75 23.43 -5.84
C ALA A 191 -17.40 22.80 -4.58
N HIS A 192 -18.68 23.08 -4.33
CA HIS A 192 -19.42 22.47 -3.21
C HIS A 192 -19.72 21.01 -3.48
N ASP A 193 -20.23 20.67 -4.66
CA ASP A 193 -20.59 19.29 -5.03
C ASP A 193 -19.34 18.39 -5.11
N LEU A 194 -18.24 18.91 -5.66
CA LEU A 194 -16.94 18.25 -5.63
C LEU A 194 -16.47 18.02 -4.19
N GLY A 195 -16.62 19.01 -3.30
CA GLY A 195 -16.27 18.87 -1.89
C GLY A 195 -17.06 17.77 -1.17
N VAL A 196 -18.36 17.65 -1.44
CA VAL A 196 -19.21 16.58 -0.90
C VAL A 196 -18.74 15.21 -1.39
N SER A 197 -18.49 15.06 -2.70
CA SER A 197 -18.00 13.79 -3.28
C SER A 197 -16.63 13.40 -2.73
N LEU A 198 -15.70 14.33 -2.61
CA LEU A 198 -14.37 14.07 -2.06
C LEU A 198 -14.42 13.76 -0.55
N GLY A 199 -15.31 14.41 0.21
CA GLY A 199 -15.56 14.09 1.61
C GLY A 199 -16.07 12.66 1.81
N GLN A 200 -16.95 12.19 0.94
CA GLN A 200 -17.43 10.80 0.94
C GLN A 200 -16.31 9.80 0.60
N ILE A 201 -15.49 10.08 -0.40
CA ILE A 201 -14.35 9.26 -0.82
C ILE A 201 -13.34 9.13 0.34
N VAL A 202 -12.96 10.22 0.99
CA VAL A 202 -12.08 10.20 2.17
C VAL A 202 -12.75 9.53 3.36
N GLY A 203 -14.05 9.77 3.56
CA GLY A 203 -14.83 9.17 4.63
C GLY A 203 -14.90 7.65 4.52
N ALA A 204 -15.07 7.12 3.31
CA ALA A 204 -15.13 5.70 3.03
C ALA A 204 -13.75 5.00 2.96
N GLY A 205 -12.63 5.74 2.98
CA GLY A 205 -11.29 5.18 2.82
C GLY A 205 -11.04 4.62 1.41
N MET A 206 -11.84 5.00 0.42
CA MET A 206 -11.81 4.38 -0.92
C MET A 206 -10.45 4.46 -1.62
N LEU A 207 -9.66 5.50 -1.34
CA LEU A 207 -8.37 5.73 -2.01
C LEU A 207 -7.19 5.06 -1.30
N THR A 208 -7.41 4.44 -0.15
CA THR A 208 -6.37 3.83 0.69
C THR A 208 -6.43 2.30 0.69
N ILE A 209 -7.51 1.71 0.15
CA ILE A 209 -7.65 0.26 0.02
C ILE A 209 -6.96 -0.18 -1.28
N HIS A 210 -5.99 -1.08 -1.15
CA HIS A 210 -5.17 -1.55 -2.26
C HIS A 210 -5.34 -3.05 -2.50
N SER A 211 -5.23 -3.44 -3.77
CA SER A 211 -5.17 -4.86 -4.15
C SER A 211 -3.80 -5.45 -3.81
N ARG A 212 -3.72 -6.78 -3.68
CA ARG A 212 -2.46 -7.51 -3.45
C ARG A 212 -1.36 -7.15 -4.47
N ASP A 213 -1.73 -6.96 -5.72
CA ASP A 213 -0.80 -6.58 -6.78
C ASP A 213 -0.27 -5.17 -6.60
N GLU A 214 -1.13 -4.22 -6.19
CA GLU A 214 -0.74 -2.85 -5.87
C GLU A 214 0.18 -2.80 -4.63
N GLU A 215 -0.07 -3.65 -3.63
CA GLU A 215 0.82 -3.80 -2.48
C GLU A 215 2.19 -4.36 -2.87
N ARG A 216 2.22 -5.41 -3.71
CA ARG A 216 3.48 -5.96 -4.23
C ARG A 216 4.26 -4.92 -5.04
N GLU A 217 3.56 -4.14 -5.86
CA GLU A 217 4.17 -3.06 -6.65
C GLU A 217 4.76 -1.97 -5.74
N ALA A 218 4.04 -1.54 -4.72
CA ALA A 218 4.49 -0.54 -3.75
C ALA A 218 5.69 -1.05 -2.92
N ASP A 219 5.67 -2.31 -2.47
CA ASP A 219 6.79 -2.95 -1.79
C ASP A 219 8.04 -3.02 -2.68
N PHE A 220 7.87 -3.42 -3.94
CA PHE A 220 8.97 -3.46 -4.91
C PHE A 220 9.63 -2.09 -5.09
N LEU A 221 8.83 -1.06 -5.27
CA LEU A 221 9.30 0.32 -5.41
C LEU A 221 9.95 0.82 -4.12
N GLY A 222 9.30 0.57 -2.98
CA GLY A 222 9.75 0.99 -1.66
C GLY A 222 11.07 0.35 -1.26
N VAL A 223 11.18 -0.98 -1.30
CA VAL A 223 12.38 -1.71 -0.89
C VAL A 223 13.61 -1.34 -1.74
N ARG A 224 13.41 -1.03 -3.01
CA ARG A 224 14.48 -0.59 -3.91
C ARG A 224 14.87 0.89 -3.73
N ALA A 225 13.97 1.71 -3.22
CA ALA A 225 14.26 3.10 -2.86
C ALA A 225 15.07 3.19 -1.56
N MET A 226 14.85 2.29 -0.60
CA MET A 226 15.46 2.34 0.73
C MET A 226 16.99 2.45 0.72
N PRO A 227 17.79 1.63 0.01
CA PRO A 227 19.25 1.78 0.00
C PRO A 227 19.70 3.12 -0.59
N ARG A 228 19.03 3.61 -1.64
CA ARG A 228 19.31 4.93 -2.23
C ARG A 228 18.92 6.08 -1.30
N ALA A 229 17.96 5.84 -0.42
CA ALA A 229 17.57 6.76 0.65
C ALA A 229 18.50 6.64 1.88
N GLY A 230 19.55 5.77 1.85
CA GLY A 230 20.44 5.51 2.98
C GLY A 230 19.73 4.78 4.15
N LEU A 231 18.78 3.90 3.84
CA LEU A 231 18.02 3.09 4.80
C LEU A 231 18.32 1.60 4.56
N ASP A 232 18.31 0.81 5.65
CA ASP A 232 18.43 -0.64 5.52
C ASP A 232 17.09 -1.25 5.08
N PRO A 233 17.02 -1.92 3.91
CA PRO A 233 15.79 -2.54 3.43
C PRO A 233 15.27 -3.67 4.33
N GLN A 234 16.08 -4.22 5.26
CA GLN A 234 15.60 -5.15 6.28
C GLN A 234 14.52 -4.52 7.18
N GLY A 235 14.49 -3.17 7.27
CA GLY A 235 13.45 -2.45 7.99
C GLY A 235 12.03 -2.76 7.52
N MET A 236 11.83 -3.09 6.23
CA MET A 236 10.53 -3.51 5.72
C MET A 236 10.11 -4.87 6.30
N ILE A 237 11.02 -5.84 6.34
CA ILE A 237 10.75 -7.16 6.93
C ILE A 237 10.45 -7.04 8.42
N THR A 238 11.29 -6.31 9.17
CA THR A 238 11.13 -6.17 10.62
C THR A 238 9.84 -5.43 10.97
N MET A 239 9.42 -4.46 10.14
CA MET A 239 8.15 -3.77 10.31
C MET A 239 6.96 -4.72 10.13
N PHE A 240 6.90 -5.49 9.04
CA PHE A 240 5.85 -6.49 8.84
C PHE A 240 5.79 -7.52 9.99
N GLN A 241 6.93 -8.04 10.41
CA GLN A 241 7.00 -8.96 11.55
C GLN A 241 6.49 -8.34 12.85
N LYS A 242 6.73 -7.04 13.04
CA LYS A 242 6.23 -6.30 14.20
C LYS A 242 4.71 -6.12 14.13
N LEU A 243 4.17 -5.79 12.96
CA LEU A 243 2.73 -5.65 12.75
C LEU A 243 1.99 -6.98 12.97
N LEU A 244 2.50 -8.10 12.43
CA LEU A 244 1.91 -9.42 12.65
C LEU A 244 1.87 -9.81 14.14
N ARG A 245 2.95 -9.52 14.90
CA ARG A 245 2.95 -9.76 16.36
C ARG A 245 1.96 -8.88 17.13
N ILE A 246 1.65 -7.69 16.61
CA ILE A 246 0.62 -6.81 17.21
C ILE A 246 -0.76 -7.35 16.87
N GLU A 247 -0.99 -7.79 15.63
CA GLU A 247 -2.25 -8.39 15.20
C GLU A 247 -2.65 -9.58 16.11
N GLU A 248 -1.69 -10.45 16.43
CA GLU A 248 -1.90 -11.59 17.32
C GLU A 248 -2.27 -11.21 18.76
N ARG A 249 -1.86 -10.02 19.22
CA ARG A 249 -2.02 -9.59 20.63
C ARG A 249 -3.14 -8.58 20.83
N ASP A 250 -3.28 -7.65 19.94
CA ASP A 250 -4.20 -6.52 20.02
C ASP A 250 -4.46 -5.97 18.61
N SER A 251 -5.35 -6.62 17.88
CA SER A 251 -5.73 -6.24 16.52
C SER A 251 -6.36 -4.85 16.45
N ASP A 252 -6.96 -4.36 17.55
CA ASP A 252 -7.59 -3.04 17.60
C ASP A 252 -6.59 -1.89 17.40
N LEU A 253 -5.31 -2.13 17.72
CA LEU A 253 -4.25 -1.16 17.47
C LEU A 253 -3.91 -0.99 15.99
N LEU A 254 -4.28 -1.94 15.16
CA LEU A 254 -4.00 -1.90 13.73
C LEU A 254 -5.14 -1.26 12.91
N GLY A 255 -6.31 -1.04 13.54
CA GLY A 255 -7.45 -0.41 12.89
C GLY A 255 -7.76 -1.01 11.52
N SER A 256 -7.70 -0.20 10.46
CA SER A 256 -7.92 -0.64 9.08
C SER A 256 -6.63 -1.10 8.37
N LEU A 257 -5.45 -1.06 9.01
CA LEU A 257 -4.17 -1.24 8.33
C LEU A 257 -4.11 -2.50 7.45
N PHE A 258 -4.53 -3.66 7.97
CA PHE A 258 -4.50 -4.90 7.18
C PHE A 258 -5.65 -5.06 6.19
N SER A 259 -6.75 -4.33 6.36
CA SER A 259 -7.79 -4.24 5.33
C SER A 259 -7.36 -3.33 4.18
N ASP A 260 -6.61 -2.29 4.49
CA ASP A 260 -6.09 -1.33 3.53
C ASP A 260 -4.83 -1.88 2.82
N HIS A 261 -3.99 -2.66 3.56
CA HIS A 261 -2.72 -3.23 3.12
C HIS A 261 -2.63 -4.74 3.43
N PRO A 262 -3.27 -5.62 2.64
CA PRO A 262 -3.34 -7.05 2.93
C PRO A 262 -2.01 -7.82 2.76
N ASP A 263 -2.01 -9.07 3.26
CA ASP A 263 -1.01 -10.13 2.99
C ASP A 263 0.40 -9.91 3.53
N ALA A 264 0.53 -9.40 4.76
CA ALA A 264 1.82 -9.12 5.37
C ALA A 264 2.81 -10.31 5.35
N GLN A 265 2.32 -11.56 5.47
CA GLN A 265 3.19 -12.75 5.45
C GLN A 265 3.82 -12.98 4.07
N GLU A 266 3.03 -12.95 3.00
CA GLU A 266 3.53 -13.08 1.62
C GLU A 266 4.49 -11.92 1.29
N ARG A 267 4.18 -10.72 1.74
CA ARG A 267 5.01 -9.51 1.54
C ARG A 267 6.39 -9.65 2.17
N ILE A 268 6.51 -10.31 3.33
CA ILE A 268 7.80 -10.63 3.97
C ILE A 268 8.66 -11.51 3.04
N GLU A 269 8.09 -12.56 2.47
CA GLU A 269 8.81 -13.49 1.62
C GLU A 269 9.28 -12.84 0.32
N ASN A 270 8.38 -12.10 -0.33
CA ASN A 270 8.67 -11.34 -1.54
C ASN A 270 9.76 -10.29 -1.30
N THR A 271 9.69 -9.58 -0.18
CA THR A 271 10.70 -8.59 0.22
C THR A 271 12.07 -9.24 0.44
N ARG A 272 12.12 -10.40 1.12
CA ARG A 272 13.38 -11.17 1.30
C ARG A 272 14.01 -11.55 -0.04
N TYR A 273 13.19 -12.02 -0.98
CA TYR A 273 13.65 -12.36 -2.32
C TYR A 273 14.30 -11.15 -3.01
N GLU A 274 13.66 -9.98 -3.01
CA GLU A 274 14.20 -8.81 -3.67
C GLU A 274 15.47 -8.26 -2.99
N ILE A 275 15.52 -8.24 -1.65
CA ILE A 275 16.72 -7.86 -0.91
C ILE A 275 17.90 -8.77 -1.28
N ALA A 276 17.69 -10.08 -1.31
CA ALA A 276 18.71 -11.05 -1.70
C ALA A 276 19.20 -10.81 -3.15
N ARG A 277 18.27 -10.48 -4.05
CA ARG A 277 18.57 -10.16 -5.45
C ARG A 277 19.37 -8.85 -5.60
N MET A 278 19.02 -7.81 -4.84
CA MET A 278 19.75 -6.54 -4.85
C MET A 278 21.21 -6.68 -4.38
N ARG A 279 21.47 -7.58 -3.42
CA ARG A 279 22.82 -7.85 -2.90
C ARG A 279 23.73 -8.61 -3.86
N ARG A 280 23.18 -9.28 -4.88
CA ARG A 280 23.94 -10.04 -5.89
C ARG A 280 24.39 -9.21 -7.08
N ARG A 281 23.99 -7.97 -7.15
CA ARG A 281 24.34 -7.00 -8.21
C ARG A 281 25.40 -6.02 -7.74
#